data_1623f2dfef3441e7fbe29cc045484122
#
_entry.id   1623f2dfef3441e7fbe29cc045484122
#
_cell.length_a   1.000
_cell.length_b   1.000
_cell.length_c   1.000
_cell.angle_alpha   90.00
_cell.angle_beta   90.00
_cell.angle_gamma   90.00
#
_symmetry.space_group_name_H-M   'P 1'
#
loop_
_entity.id
_entity.type
_entity.pdbx_description
1 polymer ?
#
loop_
_entity_poly.entity_id
_entity_poly.type
_entity_poly.pdbx_seq_one_letter_code
_entity_poly.pdbx_strand_id
1 'polypeptide(L)'
;MQDALELDDIDDAGPDGLATDELAGIGQDWQVVTQMLPAQWEAKAAELGAVRRQLRGFDSVGSLLRVLLIHLADGCSLRETAVRASAGGLAAVSDVALLKRLRRCGAWFEWMAREMAGGMALPLVEDALLPGRRVRLVDGSSVCEPGATGSTWRLHYALNLHTLSCEEVYVTEATVGESLTHFDIRAGDVIMADRGFAKRPGLRHVVRHKADVLMRASLSNLPLHDRRGVPLEVLPLLRTLEIGHAADWPAQVQDEVGAIAVRVCAYKKTAAQTLAAQEAILQEARKKNRSVKPQTLEAAGYVIVVTTLMQASAAAIMEFYRRRWQIELAFKRLKSLLHLGHLKKVDPEGAKAWLQGKLLVACLIEKLILTAERFSPWGYAAGADGSSTATSFEMA
;
A
#
# COMPACT_ATOMS: atom_id res chain seq x y z
N MET A 1 -40.97 -53.58 26.33
CA MET A 1 -40.15 -53.22 27.46
C MET A 1 -39.62 -51.84 27.12
N GLN A 2 -40.31 -50.86 27.68
CA GLN A 2 -40.12 -49.42 27.47
C GLN A 2 -38.93 -48.95 28.31
N ASP A 3 -37.99 -48.23 27.72
CA ASP A 3 -37.12 -47.37 28.49
C ASP A 3 -37.33 -45.90 27.99
N ALA A 4 -37.94 -45.18 28.91
CA ALA A 4 -38.17 -43.75 28.79
C ALA A 4 -36.84 -43.02 29.08
N LEU A 5 -36.38 -42.18 28.13
CA LEU A 5 -35.33 -41.20 28.36
C LEU A 5 -35.98 -39.93 28.92
N GLU A 6 -35.66 -39.63 30.16
CA GLU A 6 -35.95 -38.37 30.83
C GLU A 6 -35.29 -37.23 30.07
N LEU A 7 -36.06 -36.20 29.72
CA LEU A 7 -35.60 -34.92 29.25
C LEU A 7 -35.35 -34.06 30.48
N ASP A 8 -34.09 -33.81 30.76
CA ASP A 8 -33.65 -32.81 31.74
C ASP A 8 -34.06 -31.39 31.31
N ASP A 9 -34.61 -30.68 32.25
CA ASP A 9 -35.05 -29.30 32.16
C ASP A 9 -33.90 -28.39 31.67
N ILE A 10 -34.09 -27.75 30.50
CA ILE A 10 -33.26 -26.62 30.07
C ILE A 10 -33.83 -25.40 30.78
N ASP A 11 -33.10 -24.92 31.78
CA ASP A 11 -33.32 -23.65 32.44
C ASP A 11 -33.39 -22.52 31.39
N ASP A 12 -34.53 -21.86 31.35
CA ASP A 12 -34.81 -20.63 30.61
C ASP A 12 -34.05 -19.45 31.30
N ALA A 13 -32.74 -19.30 30.95
CA ALA A 13 -31.99 -18.13 31.31
C ALA A 13 -32.32 -17.01 30.30
N GLY A 14 -33.15 -16.08 30.72
CA GLY A 14 -33.53 -14.89 29.98
C GLY A 14 -32.30 -14.04 29.53
N PRO A 15 -32.48 -13.06 28.60
CA PRO A 15 -31.40 -12.35 27.91
C PRO A 15 -30.68 -11.27 28.72
N ASP A 16 -30.66 -11.33 30.05
CA ASP A 16 -30.17 -10.29 30.94
C ASP A 16 -28.84 -10.60 31.68
N GLY A 17 -27.97 -11.39 31.08
CA GLY A 17 -26.74 -11.80 31.75
C GLY A 17 -25.47 -11.79 30.88
N LEU A 18 -25.24 -10.77 30.09
CA LEU A 18 -23.84 -10.50 29.69
C LEU A 18 -23.09 -10.00 30.93
N ALA A 19 -22.19 -10.85 31.42
CA ALA A 19 -21.47 -10.63 32.64
C ALA A 19 -20.72 -9.26 32.61
N THR A 20 -20.73 -8.55 33.72
CA THR A 20 -20.02 -7.29 33.93
C THR A 20 -18.53 -7.36 33.54
N ASP A 21 -17.93 -8.54 33.56
CA ASP A 21 -16.57 -8.82 33.11
C ASP A 21 -16.38 -8.73 31.58
N GLU A 22 -17.34 -9.14 30.75
CA GLU A 22 -17.26 -8.99 29.30
C GLU A 22 -17.38 -7.53 28.87
N LEU A 23 -18.21 -6.73 29.54
CA LEU A 23 -18.32 -5.29 29.31
C LEU A 23 -17.05 -4.54 29.75
N ALA A 24 -16.40 -4.98 30.81
CA ALA A 24 -15.11 -4.44 31.26
C ALA A 24 -13.98 -4.75 30.26
N GLY A 25 -13.96 -5.97 29.68
CA GLY A 25 -13.03 -6.37 28.62
C GLY A 25 -13.16 -5.50 27.37
N ILE A 26 -14.39 -5.27 26.89
CA ILE A 26 -14.67 -4.41 25.73
C ILE A 26 -14.18 -2.95 25.96
N GLY A 27 -14.22 -2.47 27.19
CA GLY A 27 -13.68 -1.15 27.56
C GLY A 27 -12.16 -1.09 27.46
N GLN A 28 -11.48 -2.14 27.90
CA GLN A 28 -10.00 -2.25 27.82
C GLN A 28 -9.51 -2.35 26.38
N ASP A 29 -10.15 -3.12 25.51
CA ASP A 29 -9.81 -3.23 24.09
C ASP A 29 -9.88 -1.87 23.39
N TRP A 30 -10.88 -1.07 23.70
CA TRP A 30 -11.00 0.27 23.14
C TRP A 30 -9.86 1.20 23.61
N GLN A 31 -9.41 1.09 24.86
CA GLN A 31 -8.26 1.83 25.34
C GLN A 31 -6.98 1.49 24.58
N VAL A 32 -6.75 0.21 24.29
CA VAL A 32 -5.61 -0.22 23.46
C VAL A 32 -5.67 0.43 22.07
N VAL A 33 -6.82 0.44 21.42
CA VAL A 33 -6.98 1.09 20.12
C VAL A 33 -6.70 2.60 20.20
N THR A 34 -7.23 3.29 21.21
CA THR A 34 -7.03 4.74 21.34
C THR A 34 -5.59 5.14 21.64
N GLN A 35 -4.83 4.32 22.37
CA GLN A 35 -3.40 4.52 22.61
C GLN A 35 -2.55 4.41 21.33
N MET A 36 -3.07 3.74 20.31
CA MET A 36 -2.40 3.63 19.01
C MET A 36 -2.66 4.81 18.09
N LEU A 37 -3.71 5.59 18.35
CA LEU A 37 -4.05 6.75 17.53
C LEU A 37 -3.01 7.88 17.71
N PRO A 38 -2.89 8.78 16.73
CA PRO A 38 -1.99 9.93 16.83
C PRO A 38 -2.39 10.85 18.00
N ALA A 39 -1.41 11.51 18.59
CA ALA A 39 -1.71 12.53 19.60
C ALA A 39 -2.72 13.55 19.04
N GLN A 40 -3.60 14.06 19.92
CA GLN A 40 -4.62 15.07 19.56
C GLN A 40 -5.67 14.62 18.53
N TRP A 41 -5.84 13.33 18.28
CA TRP A 41 -6.80 12.82 17.29
C TRP A 41 -8.24 13.33 17.54
N GLU A 42 -8.67 13.53 18.79
CA GLU A 42 -9.99 14.09 19.13
C GLU A 42 -10.10 15.56 18.74
N ALA A 43 -9.09 16.37 19.08
CA ALA A 43 -9.06 17.79 18.73
C ALA A 43 -9.05 17.98 17.20
N LYS A 44 -8.30 17.16 16.49
CA LYS A 44 -8.25 17.15 15.01
C LYS A 44 -9.59 16.80 14.37
N ALA A 45 -10.46 16.05 15.03
CA ALA A 45 -11.81 15.78 14.51
C ALA A 45 -12.64 17.07 14.31
N ALA A 46 -12.51 18.02 15.20
CA ALA A 46 -13.19 19.33 15.08
C ALA A 46 -12.49 20.21 14.03
N GLU A 47 -11.17 20.29 14.05
CA GLU A 47 -10.37 21.09 13.14
C GLU A 47 -10.59 20.68 11.68
N LEU A 48 -10.65 19.37 11.41
CA LEU A 48 -10.83 18.79 10.07
C LEU A 48 -12.32 18.61 9.68
N GLY A 49 -13.25 19.11 10.49
CA GLY A 49 -14.66 19.17 10.15
C GLY A 49 -15.44 17.86 10.31
N ALA A 50 -14.83 16.81 10.87
CA ALA A 50 -15.51 15.56 11.20
C ALA A 50 -16.61 15.78 12.24
N VAL A 51 -16.34 16.66 13.20
CA VAL A 51 -17.26 17.07 14.27
C VAL A 51 -17.56 18.56 14.14
N ARG A 52 -18.86 18.92 14.11
CA ARG A 52 -19.33 20.27 14.26
C ARG A 52 -19.82 20.48 15.70
N ARG A 53 -20.34 21.67 16.02
CA ARG A 53 -20.74 22.12 17.37
C ARG A 53 -21.50 21.10 18.24
N GLN A 54 -22.15 20.10 17.68
CA GLN A 54 -22.86 19.06 18.42
C GLN A 54 -22.70 17.68 17.78
N LEU A 55 -22.32 16.70 18.60
CA LEU A 55 -22.27 15.28 18.27
C LEU A 55 -23.63 14.62 18.53
N ARG A 56 -24.70 15.06 17.81
CA ARG A 56 -26.04 14.46 18.01
C ARG A 56 -25.98 12.95 17.81
N GLY A 57 -26.41 12.21 18.84
CA GLY A 57 -26.49 10.74 18.86
C GLY A 57 -25.17 10.05 19.23
N PHE A 58 -24.15 10.79 19.66
CA PHE A 58 -22.88 10.25 20.18
C PHE A 58 -22.44 11.05 21.42
N ASP A 59 -21.94 10.35 22.41
CA ASP A 59 -21.52 10.97 23.69
C ASP A 59 -20.14 11.62 23.57
N SER A 60 -19.29 11.14 22.66
CA SER A 60 -17.93 11.62 22.49
C SER A 60 -17.43 11.44 21.04
N VAL A 61 -16.30 12.08 20.71
CA VAL A 61 -15.56 11.82 19.47
C VAL A 61 -15.10 10.35 19.42
N GLY A 62 -14.77 9.79 20.57
CA GLY A 62 -14.38 8.39 20.72
C GLY A 62 -15.52 7.45 20.34
N SER A 63 -16.75 7.68 20.82
CA SER A 63 -17.90 6.85 20.44
C SER A 63 -18.23 6.95 18.95
N LEU A 64 -18.09 8.14 18.35
CA LEU A 64 -18.22 8.31 16.89
C LEU A 64 -17.19 7.47 16.14
N LEU A 65 -15.90 7.57 16.50
CA LEU A 65 -14.85 6.79 15.85
C LEU A 65 -15.08 5.29 16.00
N ARG A 66 -15.40 4.84 17.21
CA ARG A 66 -15.65 3.43 17.52
C ARG A 66 -16.79 2.84 16.65
N VAL A 67 -17.89 3.55 16.54
CA VAL A 67 -19.03 3.13 15.68
C VAL A 67 -18.63 3.10 14.21
N LEU A 68 -17.89 4.11 13.73
CA LEU A 68 -17.41 4.10 12.34
C LEU A 68 -16.39 2.99 12.06
N LEU A 69 -15.55 2.62 13.04
CA LEU A 69 -14.62 1.49 12.92
C LEU A 69 -15.37 0.15 12.79
N ILE A 70 -16.52 -0.06 13.45
CA ILE A 70 -17.37 -1.25 13.22
C ILE A 70 -17.76 -1.36 11.74
N HIS A 71 -18.18 -0.24 11.11
CA HIS A 71 -18.50 -0.23 9.68
C HIS A 71 -17.27 -0.50 8.80
N LEU A 72 -16.12 0.07 9.16
CA LEU A 72 -14.92 0.04 8.36
C LEU A 72 -14.12 -1.26 8.52
N ALA A 73 -13.96 -1.78 9.73
CA ALA A 73 -13.19 -2.99 10.00
C ALA A 73 -14.00 -4.25 9.65
N ASP A 74 -15.18 -4.41 10.22
CA ASP A 74 -15.99 -5.63 10.06
C ASP A 74 -16.72 -5.71 8.72
N GLY A 75 -16.75 -4.60 7.96
CA GLY A 75 -17.44 -4.54 6.67
C GLY A 75 -18.96 -4.56 6.77
N CYS A 76 -19.52 -4.33 7.96
CA CYS A 76 -20.94 -4.22 8.23
C CYS A 76 -21.59 -3.13 7.37
N SER A 77 -22.85 -3.32 6.96
CA SER A 77 -23.64 -2.25 6.36
C SER A 77 -23.85 -1.11 7.36
N LEU A 78 -24.13 0.10 6.90
CA LEU A 78 -24.43 1.21 7.80
C LEU A 78 -25.67 0.94 8.67
N ARG A 79 -26.66 0.21 8.13
CA ARG A 79 -27.85 -0.22 8.86
C ARG A 79 -27.50 -1.19 9.98
N GLU A 80 -26.71 -2.20 9.68
CA GLU A 80 -26.22 -3.16 10.67
C GLU A 80 -25.34 -2.48 11.72
N THR A 81 -24.46 -1.57 11.30
CA THR A 81 -23.65 -0.75 12.21
C THR A 81 -24.50 0.05 13.18
N ALA A 82 -25.61 0.65 12.72
CA ALA A 82 -26.53 1.40 13.57
C ALA A 82 -27.18 0.49 14.63
N VAL A 83 -27.59 -0.72 14.22
CA VAL A 83 -28.15 -1.71 15.14
C VAL A 83 -27.14 -2.14 16.19
N ARG A 84 -25.93 -2.53 15.78
CA ARG A 84 -24.84 -2.93 16.68
C ARG A 84 -24.44 -1.79 17.63
N ALA A 85 -24.37 -0.56 17.12
CA ALA A 85 -24.06 0.62 17.95
C ALA A 85 -25.13 0.87 19.03
N SER A 86 -26.41 0.70 18.70
CA SER A 86 -27.51 0.82 19.64
C SER A 86 -27.50 -0.32 20.67
N ALA A 87 -27.34 -1.57 20.22
CA ALA A 87 -27.28 -2.74 21.10
C ALA A 87 -26.10 -2.68 22.08
N GLY A 88 -24.95 -2.17 21.62
CA GLY A 88 -23.76 -1.98 22.47
C GLY A 88 -23.75 -0.67 23.27
N GLY A 89 -24.83 0.09 23.31
CA GLY A 89 -24.92 1.36 24.08
C GLY A 89 -23.95 2.44 23.59
N LEU A 90 -23.40 2.33 22.37
CA LEU A 90 -22.39 3.27 21.84
C LEU A 90 -23.00 4.51 21.18
N ALA A 91 -24.17 4.37 20.56
CA ALA A 91 -24.86 5.48 19.90
C ALA A 91 -26.29 5.09 19.49
N ALA A 92 -27.23 6.03 19.56
CA ALA A 92 -28.59 5.91 19.04
C ALA A 92 -28.73 6.73 17.76
N VAL A 93 -28.35 6.14 16.61
CA VAL A 93 -28.30 6.85 15.33
C VAL A 93 -28.86 6.01 14.19
N SER A 94 -29.41 6.65 13.14
CA SER A 94 -29.84 5.98 11.95
C SER A 94 -28.67 5.77 10.97
N ASP A 95 -28.82 4.81 10.03
CA ASP A 95 -27.89 4.57 8.93
C ASP A 95 -27.65 5.82 8.07
N VAL A 96 -28.70 6.62 7.82
CA VAL A 96 -28.58 7.92 7.11
C VAL A 96 -27.73 8.91 7.89
N ALA A 97 -27.87 8.96 9.22
CA ALA A 97 -27.05 9.80 10.07
C ALA A 97 -25.59 9.34 10.05
N LEU A 98 -25.34 8.03 10.11
CA LEU A 98 -24.00 7.44 9.98
C LEU A 98 -23.36 7.77 8.64
N LEU A 99 -24.10 7.68 7.52
CA LEU A 99 -23.57 8.06 6.22
C LEU A 99 -23.14 9.54 6.16
N LYS A 100 -23.96 10.43 6.71
CA LYS A 100 -23.62 11.85 6.79
C LYS A 100 -22.39 12.11 7.66
N ARG A 101 -22.19 11.33 8.71
CA ARG A 101 -20.98 11.39 9.56
C ARG A 101 -19.77 10.86 8.82
N LEU A 102 -19.87 9.68 8.21
CA LEU A 102 -18.80 9.05 7.43
C LEU A 102 -18.24 10.04 6.37
N ARG A 103 -19.11 10.66 5.58
CA ARG A 103 -18.70 11.66 4.56
C ARG A 103 -17.82 12.78 5.12
N ARG A 104 -18.11 13.24 6.32
CA ARG A 104 -17.37 14.33 6.97
C ARG A 104 -16.05 13.89 7.60
N CYS A 105 -15.92 12.61 7.90
CA CYS A 105 -14.74 12.07 8.60
C CYS A 105 -13.56 11.79 7.64
N GLY A 106 -13.72 11.92 6.32
CA GLY A 106 -12.69 11.56 5.36
C GLY A 106 -11.34 12.21 5.65
N ALA A 107 -11.28 13.54 5.73
CA ALA A 107 -10.04 14.26 6.00
C ALA A 107 -9.41 13.89 7.36
N TRP A 108 -10.25 13.61 8.36
CA TRP A 108 -9.78 13.17 9.68
C TRP A 108 -9.17 11.76 9.64
N PHE A 109 -9.80 10.82 8.92
CA PHE A 109 -9.25 9.49 8.69
C PHE A 109 -7.93 9.53 7.91
N GLU A 110 -7.86 10.35 6.86
CA GLU A 110 -6.64 10.54 6.09
C GLU A 110 -5.51 11.08 6.96
N TRP A 111 -5.77 12.10 7.75
CA TRP A 111 -4.79 12.67 8.66
C TRP A 111 -4.30 11.62 9.66
N MET A 112 -5.20 10.87 10.34
CA MET A 112 -4.81 9.83 11.29
C MET A 112 -3.97 8.75 10.61
N ALA A 113 -4.38 8.26 9.44
CA ALA A 113 -3.64 7.23 8.71
C ALA A 113 -2.23 7.69 8.33
N ARG A 114 -2.08 8.95 7.89
CA ARG A 114 -0.77 9.52 7.52
C ARG A 114 0.14 9.70 8.73
N GLU A 115 -0.37 10.24 9.83
CA GLU A 115 0.40 10.38 11.08
C GLU A 115 0.85 9.02 11.61
N MET A 116 -0.03 8.03 11.58
CA MET A 116 0.31 6.67 12.01
C MET A 116 1.36 6.04 11.10
N ALA A 117 1.22 6.15 9.78
CA ALA A 117 2.19 5.64 8.83
C ALA A 117 3.57 6.28 9.05
N GLY A 118 3.65 7.59 9.18
CA GLY A 118 4.90 8.31 9.44
C GLY A 118 5.54 7.99 10.80
N GLY A 119 4.74 7.62 11.80
CA GLY A 119 5.19 7.28 13.15
C GLY A 119 5.65 5.83 13.36
N MET A 120 5.49 4.95 12.37
CA MET A 120 5.89 3.54 12.42
C MET A 120 7.37 3.31 12.04
N ALA A 121 8.21 4.36 12.06
CA ALA A 121 9.63 4.23 11.76
C ALA A 121 10.32 3.30 12.78
N LEU A 122 10.63 2.09 12.35
CA LEU A 122 11.50 1.17 13.08
C LEU A 122 12.98 1.49 12.78
N PRO A 123 13.91 1.07 13.67
CA PRO A 123 15.33 1.16 13.37
C PRO A 123 15.62 0.54 11.99
N LEU A 124 16.48 1.21 11.21
CA LEU A 124 16.88 0.70 9.90
C LEU A 124 17.59 -0.64 10.11
N VAL A 125 17.07 -1.70 9.51
CA VAL A 125 17.80 -2.96 9.39
C VAL A 125 18.91 -2.71 8.36
N GLU A 126 20.15 -3.00 8.70
CA GLU A 126 21.27 -2.84 7.78
C GLU A 126 21.08 -3.77 6.57
N ASP A 127 21.03 -3.18 5.38
CA ASP A 127 21.10 -3.93 4.13
C ASP A 127 22.53 -3.86 3.60
N ALA A 128 23.11 -5.01 3.30
CA ALA A 128 24.51 -5.10 2.84
C ALA A 128 24.77 -4.29 1.56
N LEU A 129 23.76 -4.10 0.70
CA LEU A 129 23.90 -3.31 -0.53
C LEU A 129 23.77 -1.81 -0.27
N LEU A 130 22.91 -1.42 0.66
CA LEU A 130 22.54 -0.03 0.94
C LEU A 130 22.56 0.27 2.44
N PRO A 131 23.74 0.13 3.10
CA PRO A 131 23.84 0.28 4.55
C PRO A 131 23.37 1.66 4.99
N GLY A 132 22.55 1.70 6.05
CA GLY A 132 22.02 2.92 6.63
C GLY A 132 21.05 3.69 5.74
N ARG A 133 20.63 3.17 4.58
CA ARG A 133 19.70 3.83 3.67
C ARG A 133 18.26 3.37 3.90
N ARG A 134 17.34 4.31 3.91
CA ARG A 134 15.90 4.01 3.91
C ARG A 134 15.43 3.68 2.49
N VAL A 135 14.99 2.44 2.28
CA VAL A 135 14.47 1.98 0.99
C VAL A 135 12.95 1.98 1.02
N ARG A 136 12.35 2.72 0.12
CA ARG A 136 10.90 2.88 -0.01
C ARG A 136 10.41 2.30 -1.32
N LEU A 137 9.51 1.33 -1.22
CA LEU A 137 8.77 0.82 -2.37
C LEU A 137 7.56 1.73 -2.60
N VAL A 138 7.45 2.29 -3.79
CA VAL A 138 6.36 3.20 -4.15
C VAL A 138 5.55 2.61 -5.28
N ASP A 139 4.24 2.57 -5.11
CA ASP A 139 3.33 2.06 -6.14
C ASP A 139 1.93 2.69 -6.02
N GLY A 140 1.11 2.49 -7.05
CA GLY A 140 -0.27 2.94 -7.12
C GLY A 140 -1.23 1.77 -7.34
N SER A 141 -2.39 1.82 -6.70
CA SER A 141 -3.44 0.83 -6.95
C SER A 141 -4.77 1.50 -7.23
N SER A 142 -5.42 1.08 -8.32
CA SER A 142 -6.73 1.59 -8.70
C SER A 142 -7.86 0.86 -7.96
N VAL A 143 -8.88 1.62 -7.59
CA VAL A 143 -10.12 1.13 -7.02
C VAL A 143 -11.27 1.63 -7.89
N CYS A 144 -12.22 0.74 -8.20
CA CYS A 144 -13.40 1.07 -9.00
C CYS A 144 -14.64 1.15 -8.12
N GLU A 145 -15.51 2.10 -8.40
CA GLU A 145 -16.86 2.14 -7.84
C GLU A 145 -17.75 1.07 -8.50
N PRO A 146 -18.80 0.60 -7.81
CA PRO A 146 -19.76 -0.33 -8.38
C PRO A 146 -20.40 0.26 -9.65
N GLY A 147 -20.37 -0.51 -10.74
CA GLY A 147 -20.93 -0.10 -12.02
C GLY A 147 -20.06 0.87 -12.84
N ALA A 148 -18.91 1.27 -12.35
CA ALA A 148 -17.99 2.10 -13.11
C ALA A 148 -17.33 1.30 -14.26
N THR A 149 -17.19 1.92 -15.42
CA THR A 149 -16.50 1.34 -16.59
C THR A 149 -14.99 1.48 -16.54
N GLY A 150 -14.45 2.13 -15.49
CA GLY A 150 -13.02 2.36 -15.28
C GLY A 150 -12.68 2.64 -13.83
N SER A 151 -11.40 2.93 -13.58
CA SER A 151 -10.91 3.26 -12.25
C SER A 151 -11.43 4.63 -11.81
N THR A 152 -12.02 4.70 -10.61
CA THR A 152 -12.55 5.94 -10.03
C THR A 152 -11.56 6.57 -9.06
N TRP A 153 -10.88 5.74 -8.27
CA TRP A 153 -9.95 6.17 -7.24
C TRP A 153 -8.57 5.54 -7.43
N ARG A 154 -7.56 6.22 -6.94
CA ARG A 154 -6.19 5.70 -6.87
C ARG A 154 -5.65 5.84 -5.47
N LEU A 155 -5.08 4.74 -4.99
CA LEU A 155 -4.26 4.69 -3.79
C LEU A 155 -2.82 4.92 -4.19
N HIS A 156 -2.17 5.86 -3.54
CA HIS A 156 -0.72 6.03 -3.59
C HIS A 156 -0.15 5.51 -2.28
N TYR A 157 0.84 4.64 -2.36
CA TYR A 157 1.33 3.90 -1.21
C TYR A 157 2.85 3.83 -1.23
N ALA A 158 3.47 4.13 -0.11
CA ALA A 158 4.88 3.91 0.11
C ALA A 158 5.10 2.93 1.27
N LEU A 159 5.81 1.85 0.98
CA LEU A 159 6.16 0.78 1.90
C LEU A 159 7.64 0.86 2.23
N ASN A 160 8.01 0.79 3.49
CA ASN A 160 9.40 0.57 3.88
C ASN A 160 9.80 -0.87 3.58
N LEU A 161 10.88 -1.08 2.84
CA LEU A 161 11.32 -2.41 2.44
C LEU A 161 11.82 -3.26 3.62
N HIS A 162 12.42 -2.63 4.63
CA HIS A 162 13.04 -3.34 5.75
C HIS A 162 12.01 -3.75 6.81
N THR A 163 11.00 -2.91 7.03
CA THR A 163 9.98 -3.15 8.07
C THR A 163 8.68 -3.70 7.49
N LEU A 164 8.53 -3.65 6.16
CA LEU A 164 7.31 -3.99 5.41
C LEU A 164 6.06 -3.23 5.93
N SER A 165 6.27 -2.09 6.58
CA SER A 165 5.20 -1.22 7.08
C SER A 165 4.90 -0.06 6.14
N CYS A 166 3.66 0.43 6.20
CA CYS A 166 3.25 1.64 5.48
C CYS A 166 3.96 2.86 6.04
N GLU A 167 4.60 3.65 5.20
CA GLU A 167 5.19 4.94 5.59
C GLU A 167 4.39 6.13 5.09
N GLU A 168 3.70 5.97 3.97
CA GLU A 168 2.89 7.04 3.41
C GLU A 168 1.76 6.46 2.56
N VAL A 169 0.54 6.99 2.75
CA VAL A 169 -0.63 6.56 2.00
C VAL A 169 -1.63 7.69 1.83
N TYR A 170 -2.22 7.80 0.64
CA TYR A 170 -3.30 8.74 0.37
C TYR A 170 -4.14 8.30 -0.84
N VAL A 171 -5.34 8.89 -0.94
CA VAL A 171 -6.32 8.58 -1.96
C VAL A 171 -6.54 9.79 -2.85
N THR A 172 -6.46 9.59 -4.15
CA THR A 172 -6.80 10.61 -5.16
C THR A 172 -7.83 10.06 -6.14
N GLU A 173 -8.37 10.94 -6.96
CA GLU A 173 -9.09 10.53 -8.16
C GLU A 173 -8.16 9.78 -9.12
N ALA A 174 -8.71 8.87 -9.92
CA ALA A 174 -7.91 8.06 -10.85
C ALA A 174 -7.22 8.90 -11.96
N THR A 175 -7.72 10.10 -12.21
CA THR A 175 -7.13 11.08 -13.13
C THR A 175 -5.77 11.58 -12.67
N VAL A 176 -5.50 11.57 -11.35
CA VAL A 176 -4.19 11.87 -10.79
C VAL A 176 -3.26 10.69 -11.08
N GLY A 177 -2.34 10.89 -12.00
CA GLY A 177 -1.41 9.86 -12.43
C GLY A 177 -0.38 9.48 -11.36
N GLU A 178 0.28 8.35 -11.56
CA GLU A 178 1.44 7.94 -10.75
C GLU A 178 2.60 8.89 -10.98
N SER A 179 3.14 9.43 -9.88
CA SER A 179 4.29 10.32 -9.89
C SER A 179 5.04 10.25 -8.57
N LEU A 180 6.37 10.27 -8.63
CA LEU A 180 7.22 10.38 -7.43
C LEU A 180 7.10 11.75 -6.75
N THR A 181 6.58 12.76 -7.45
CA THR A 181 6.34 14.10 -6.90
C THR A 181 5.22 14.14 -5.84
N HIS A 182 4.47 13.07 -5.73
CA HIS A 182 3.40 12.96 -4.74
C HIS A 182 3.90 12.54 -3.35
N PHE A 183 5.12 12.01 -3.26
CA PHE A 183 5.66 11.45 -2.03
C PHE A 183 6.65 12.40 -1.37
N ASP A 184 6.68 12.37 -0.03
CA ASP A 184 7.65 13.08 0.78
C ASP A 184 9.01 12.35 0.71
N ILE A 185 9.97 12.95 0.03
CA ILE A 185 11.30 12.39 -0.21
C ILE A 185 12.31 13.05 0.73
N ARG A 186 13.09 12.24 1.43
CA ARG A 186 14.12 12.69 2.37
C ARG A 186 15.50 12.40 1.80
N ALA A 187 16.47 13.24 2.22
CA ALA A 187 17.88 13.01 1.84
C ALA A 187 18.32 11.60 2.32
N GLY A 188 18.98 10.88 1.42
CA GLY A 188 19.42 9.51 1.70
C GLY A 188 18.40 8.41 1.38
N ASP A 189 17.16 8.73 1.04
CA ASP A 189 16.19 7.73 0.59
C ASP A 189 16.65 7.02 -0.68
N VAL A 190 16.21 5.77 -0.85
CA VAL A 190 16.24 5.05 -2.12
C VAL A 190 14.80 4.71 -2.50
N ILE A 191 14.32 5.30 -3.58
CA ILE A 191 12.94 5.12 -4.04
C ILE A 191 12.92 4.03 -5.10
N MET A 192 12.28 2.93 -4.79
CA MET A 192 12.07 1.81 -5.70
C MET A 192 10.65 1.84 -6.26
N ALA A 193 10.52 1.91 -7.58
CA ALA A 193 9.23 2.06 -8.23
C ALA A 193 9.12 1.23 -9.51
N ASP A 194 7.91 1.07 -9.99
CA ASP A 194 7.63 0.40 -11.24
C ASP A 194 7.79 1.33 -12.46
N ARG A 195 7.48 0.81 -13.64
CA ARG A 195 7.56 1.51 -14.92
C ARG A 195 6.64 2.73 -15.03
N GLY A 196 5.51 2.75 -14.32
CA GLY A 196 4.55 3.86 -14.33
C GLY A 196 5.13 5.15 -13.79
N PHE A 197 6.09 5.05 -12.87
CA PHE A 197 6.78 6.16 -12.23
C PHE A 197 8.02 6.66 -13.00
N ALA A 198 8.47 5.97 -14.04
CA ALA A 198 9.66 6.34 -14.81
C ALA A 198 9.40 7.59 -15.69
N LYS A 199 9.34 8.74 -15.05
CA LYS A 199 9.07 10.05 -15.66
C LYS A 199 10.10 11.07 -15.18
N ARG A 200 10.52 11.98 -16.09
CA ARG A 200 11.51 13.03 -15.80
C ARG A 200 11.20 13.89 -14.57
N PRO A 201 9.98 14.41 -14.37
CA PRO A 201 9.68 15.24 -13.20
C PRO A 201 9.84 14.47 -11.88
N GLY A 202 9.44 13.20 -11.84
CA GLY A 202 9.60 12.35 -10.65
C GLY A 202 11.07 12.07 -10.32
N LEU A 203 11.87 11.73 -11.33
CA LEU A 203 13.32 11.55 -11.17
C LEU A 203 13.98 12.84 -10.65
N ARG A 204 13.68 13.98 -11.27
CA ARG A 204 14.20 15.29 -10.83
C ARG A 204 13.81 15.61 -9.39
N HIS A 205 12.59 15.31 -9.00
CA HIS A 205 12.10 15.52 -7.64
C HIS A 205 12.94 14.75 -6.63
N VAL A 206 13.18 13.45 -6.86
CA VAL A 206 14.00 12.61 -5.97
C VAL A 206 15.42 13.12 -5.86
N VAL A 207 16.08 13.40 -6.99
CA VAL A 207 17.46 13.85 -7.00
C VAL A 207 17.65 15.21 -6.32
N ARG A 208 16.69 16.14 -6.48
CA ARG A 208 16.70 17.44 -5.76
C ARG A 208 16.68 17.28 -4.25
N HIS A 209 16.02 16.24 -3.75
CA HIS A 209 15.99 15.91 -2.32
C HIS A 209 17.21 15.09 -1.84
N LYS A 210 18.26 14.97 -2.69
CA LYS A 210 19.48 14.19 -2.37
C LYS A 210 19.16 12.73 -2.05
N ALA A 211 18.21 12.16 -2.78
CA ALA A 211 17.79 10.78 -2.72
C ALA A 211 18.09 10.06 -4.04
N ASP A 212 18.03 8.75 -4.04
CA ASP A 212 18.28 7.90 -5.19
C ASP A 212 17.02 7.20 -5.68
N VAL A 213 17.04 6.80 -6.96
CA VAL A 213 15.97 6.01 -7.57
C VAL A 213 16.50 4.65 -8.02
N LEU A 214 15.60 3.69 -7.98
CA LEU A 214 15.74 2.37 -8.57
C LEU A 214 14.39 2.01 -9.20
N MET A 215 14.21 2.29 -10.49
CA MET A 215 12.92 2.16 -11.13
C MET A 215 13.00 1.38 -12.44
N ARG A 216 11.98 0.56 -12.68
CA ARG A 216 11.84 -0.11 -13.97
C ARG A 216 11.57 0.92 -15.06
N ALA A 217 12.21 0.77 -16.19
CA ALA A 217 12.00 1.64 -17.34
C ALA A 217 11.49 0.85 -18.55
N SER A 218 10.85 1.56 -19.46
CA SER A 218 10.57 1.08 -20.82
C SER A 218 11.37 1.94 -21.80
N LEU A 219 11.50 1.46 -23.02
CA LEU A 219 12.24 2.16 -24.07
C LEU A 219 11.67 3.54 -24.41
N SER A 220 10.41 3.81 -24.05
CA SER A 220 9.71 5.05 -24.45
C SER A 220 9.36 6.00 -23.31
N ASN A 221 9.25 5.52 -22.06
CA ASN A 221 8.73 6.35 -20.97
C ASN A 221 9.76 7.36 -20.44
N LEU A 222 11.04 7.02 -20.50
CA LEU A 222 12.13 7.85 -20.01
C LEU A 222 13.21 7.91 -21.10
N PRO A 223 13.20 8.95 -21.96
CA PRO A 223 14.24 9.13 -22.97
C PRO A 223 15.60 9.25 -22.33
N LEU A 224 16.51 8.40 -22.75
CA LEU A 224 17.88 8.32 -22.26
C LEU A 224 18.85 8.91 -23.29
N HIS A 225 19.94 9.47 -22.83
CA HIS A 225 20.99 10.04 -23.63
C HIS A 225 22.36 9.49 -23.17
N ASP A 226 23.32 9.46 -24.04
CA ASP A 226 24.70 9.19 -23.68
C ASP A 226 25.35 10.42 -23.00
N ARG A 227 26.63 10.31 -22.62
CA ARG A 227 27.37 11.39 -21.95
C ARG A 227 27.56 12.64 -22.84
N ARG A 228 27.35 12.51 -24.16
CA ARG A 228 27.45 13.61 -25.13
C ARG A 228 26.09 14.27 -25.37
N GLY A 229 25.02 13.75 -24.77
CA GLY A 229 23.66 14.24 -24.97
C GLY A 229 22.97 13.68 -26.21
N VAL A 230 23.55 12.66 -26.87
CA VAL A 230 22.94 11.98 -28.00
C VAL A 230 21.94 10.93 -27.50
N PRO A 231 20.75 10.79 -28.12
CA PRO A 231 19.78 9.78 -27.72
C PRO A 231 20.41 8.38 -27.68
N LEU A 232 20.23 7.69 -26.53
CA LEU A 232 20.78 6.37 -26.30
C LEU A 232 19.81 5.29 -26.78
N GLU A 233 20.21 4.56 -27.79
CA GLU A 233 19.48 3.37 -28.22
C GLU A 233 19.81 2.19 -27.32
N VAL A 234 18.85 1.80 -26.48
CA VAL A 234 19.05 0.77 -25.45
C VAL A 234 19.03 -0.63 -26.05
N LEU A 235 18.20 -0.92 -27.09
CA LEU A 235 18.07 -2.27 -27.66
C LEU A 235 19.39 -2.86 -28.17
N PRO A 236 20.22 -2.14 -28.92
CA PRO A 236 21.55 -2.66 -29.34
C PRO A 236 22.40 -3.09 -28.16
N LEU A 237 22.37 -2.34 -27.05
CA LEU A 237 23.08 -2.69 -25.82
C LEU A 237 22.53 -3.95 -25.17
N LEU A 238 21.21 -4.08 -25.12
CA LEU A 238 20.54 -5.27 -24.55
C LEU A 238 20.87 -6.55 -25.31
N ARG A 239 21.04 -6.47 -26.62
CA ARG A 239 21.38 -7.64 -27.47
C ARG A 239 22.75 -8.24 -27.14
N THR A 240 23.67 -7.46 -26.56
CA THR A 240 24.99 -7.96 -26.14
C THR A 240 24.93 -8.82 -24.89
N LEU A 241 23.80 -8.83 -24.16
CA LEU A 241 23.65 -9.61 -22.94
C LEU A 241 23.47 -11.10 -23.26
N GLU A 242 24.11 -11.94 -22.48
CA GLU A 242 23.85 -13.38 -22.41
C GLU A 242 22.67 -13.69 -21.48
N ILE A 243 21.99 -14.81 -21.73
CA ILE A 243 20.85 -15.24 -20.91
C ILE A 243 21.29 -15.46 -19.48
N GLY A 244 20.53 -14.92 -18.54
CA GLY A 244 20.84 -15.01 -17.11
C GLY A 244 21.87 -14.02 -16.60
N HIS A 245 22.44 -13.17 -17.46
CA HIS A 245 23.43 -12.18 -17.07
C HIS A 245 22.84 -10.77 -16.97
N ALA A 246 23.47 -9.96 -16.14
CA ALA A 246 23.18 -8.55 -15.97
C ALA A 246 24.37 -7.69 -16.38
N ALA A 247 24.11 -6.57 -17.02
CA ALA A 247 25.10 -5.52 -17.28
C ALA A 247 24.49 -4.15 -17.11
N ASP A 248 25.35 -3.12 -17.10
CA ASP A 248 24.92 -1.74 -17.02
C ASP A 248 25.69 -0.82 -17.96
N TRP A 249 25.06 0.29 -18.28
CA TRP A 249 25.60 1.32 -19.14
C TRP A 249 25.32 2.69 -18.54
N PRO A 250 26.31 3.61 -18.58
CA PRO A 250 26.09 4.98 -18.16
C PRO A 250 25.14 5.68 -19.12
N ALA A 251 24.23 6.46 -18.57
CA ALA A 251 23.27 7.25 -19.32
C ALA A 251 22.96 8.56 -18.61
N GLN A 252 22.20 9.42 -19.27
CA GLN A 252 21.67 10.65 -18.72
C GLN A 252 20.19 10.79 -19.05
N VAL A 253 19.44 11.38 -18.15
CA VAL A 253 18.07 11.87 -18.38
C VAL A 253 18.14 13.38 -18.47
N GLN A 254 17.73 13.93 -19.60
CA GLN A 254 17.71 15.38 -19.83
C GLN A 254 16.31 15.94 -19.55
N ASP A 255 16.24 17.06 -18.87
CA ASP A 255 15.04 17.88 -18.70
C ASP A 255 15.37 19.37 -18.87
N GLU A 256 14.40 20.24 -18.60
CA GLU A 256 14.54 21.70 -18.74
C GLU A 256 15.60 22.32 -17.79
N VAL A 257 15.96 21.62 -16.72
CA VAL A 257 16.90 22.08 -15.69
C VAL A 257 18.33 21.62 -16.00
N GLY A 258 18.48 20.53 -16.77
CA GLY A 258 19.76 19.96 -17.14
C GLY A 258 19.80 18.43 -17.05
N ALA A 259 20.98 17.87 -17.26
CA ALA A 259 21.18 16.43 -17.27
C ALA A 259 21.23 15.83 -15.84
N ILE A 260 20.60 14.68 -15.66
CA ILE A 260 20.71 13.83 -14.47
C ILE A 260 21.49 12.59 -14.89
N ALA A 261 22.63 12.35 -14.25
CA ALA A 261 23.40 11.12 -14.46
C ALA A 261 22.62 9.92 -13.90
N VAL A 262 22.49 8.88 -14.71
CA VAL A 262 21.84 7.62 -14.34
C VAL A 262 22.65 6.46 -14.92
N ARG A 263 22.33 5.24 -14.48
CA ARG A 263 22.75 4.00 -15.11
C ARG A 263 21.53 3.23 -15.60
N VAL A 264 21.65 2.59 -16.73
CA VAL A 264 20.71 1.59 -17.22
C VAL A 264 21.28 0.23 -16.86
N CYS A 265 20.65 -0.45 -15.93
CA CYS A 265 20.96 -1.85 -15.58
C CYS A 265 19.95 -2.75 -16.29
N ALA A 266 20.38 -3.84 -16.87
CA ALA A 266 19.47 -4.79 -17.49
C ALA A 266 19.89 -6.24 -17.21
N TYR A 267 18.89 -7.10 -17.19
CA TYR A 267 19.02 -8.54 -17.05
C TYR A 267 18.29 -9.23 -18.20
N LYS A 268 18.92 -10.19 -18.86
CA LYS A 268 18.30 -10.98 -19.93
C LYS A 268 17.62 -12.22 -19.37
N LYS A 269 16.34 -12.34 -19.63
CA LYS A 269 15.51 -13.45 -19.21
C LYS A 269 15.83 -14.74 -19.95
N THR A 270 15.43 -15.89 -19.41
CA THR A 270 15.43 -17.15 -20.10
C THR A 270 14.43 -17.13 -21.28
N ALA A 271 14.57 -18.08 -22.21
CA ALA A 271 13.64 -18.19 -23.34
C ALA A 271 12.18 -18.37 -22.88
N ALA A 272 11.95 -19.24 -21.88
CA ALA A 272 10.63 -19.47 -21.32
C ALA A 272 10.03 -18.19 -20.67
N GLN A 273 10.79 -17.48 -19.87
CA GLN A 273 10.37 -16.22 -19.25
C GLN A 273 10.11 -15.12 -20.29
N THR A 274 10.88 -15.11 -21.38
CA THR A 274 10.70 -14.17 -22.49
C THR A 274 9.39 -14.43 -23.20
N LEU A 275 9.12 -15.70 -23.54
CA LEU A 275 7.89 -16.10 -24.20
C LEU A 275 6.66 -15.75 -23.36
N ALA A 276 6.65 -16.10 -22.08
CA ALA A 276 5.57 -15.77 -21.16
C ALA A 276 5.33 -14.24 -21.06
N ALA A 277 6.41 -13.44 -21.02
CA ALA A 277 6.29 -11.99 -20.99
C ALA A 277 5.73 -11.39 -22.30
N GLN A 278 6.10 -11.96 -23.44
CA GLN A 278 5.59 -11.56 -24.76
C GLN A 278 4.11 -11.91 -24.90
N GLU A 279 3.71 -13.10 -24.48
CA GLU A 279 2.30 -13.54 -24.49
C GLU A 279 1.44 -12.63 -23.61
N ALA A 280 1.90 -12.28 -22.40
CA ALA A 280 1.18 -11.36 -21.52
C ALA A 280 0.97 -9.99 -22.19
N ILE A 281 1.98 -9.44 -22.87
CA ILE A 281 1.87 -8.17 -23.60
C ILE A 281 0.86 -8.29 -24.74
N LEU A 282 0.90 -9.37 -25.50
CA LEU A 282 -0.01 -9.60 -26.63
C LEU A 282 -1.46 -9.78 -26.14
N GLN A 283 -1.68 -10.50 -25.04
CA GLN A 283 -3.00 -10.65 -24.44
C GLN A 283 -3.55 -9.30 -23.95
N GLU A 284 -2.73 -8.47 -23.28
CA GLU A 284 -3.14 -7.14 -22.86
C GLU A 284 -3.47 -6.23 -24.06
N ALA A 285 -2.65 -6.29 -25.09
CA ALA A 285 -2.87 -5.52 -26.31
C ALA A 285 -4.19 -5.91 -27.02
N ARG A 286 -4.50 -7.22 -27.08
CA ARG A 286 -5.78 -7.72 -27.61
C ARG A 286 -6.96 -7.20 -26.81
N LYS A 287 -6.90 -7.25 -25.45
CA LYS A 287 -7.96 -6.71 -24.58
C LYS A 287 -8.20 -5.22 -24.80
N LYS A 288 -7.15 -4.47 -25.15
CA LYS A 288 -7.21 -3.00 -25.34
C LYS A 288 -7.32 -2.60 -26.83
N ASN A 289 -7.46 -3.56 -27.72
CA ASN A 289 -7.50 -3.36 -29.19
C ASN A 289 -6.33 -2.48 -29.69
N ARG A 290 -5.09 -2.83 -29.30
CA ARG A 290 -3.87 -2.09 -29.67
C ARG A 290 -2.87 -2.99 -30.37
N SER A 291 -2.12 -2.44 -31.31
CA SER A 291 -0.96 -3.09 -31.92
C SER A 291 0.26 -3.00 -31.02
N VAL A 292 1.13 -4.00 -31.06
CA VAL A 292 2.40 -4.04 -30.33
C VAL A 292 3.55 -3.90 -31.31
N LYS A 293 4.46 -2.97 -31.05
CA LYS A 293 5.66 -2.77 -31.86
C LYS A 293 6.64 -3.94 -31.65
N PRO A 294 7.37 -4.40 -32.70
CA PRO A 294 8.37 -5.48 -32.58
C PRO A 294 9.42 -5.20 -31.50
N GLN A 295 9.86 -3.95 -31.36
CA GLN A 295 10.84 -3.54 -30.35
C GLN A 295 10.29 -3.72 -28.90
N THR A 296 8.97 -3.57 -28.70
CA THR A 296 8.34 -3.80 -27.40
C THR A 296 8.35 -5.29 -27.05
N LEU A 297 8.11 -6.17 -28.03
CA LEU A 297 8.19 -7.62 -27.84
C LEU A 297 9.63 -8.07 -27.60
N GLU A 298 10.59 -7.52 -28.32
CA GLU A 298 12.00 -7.79 -28.08
C GLU A 298 12.43 -7.36 -26.68
N ALA A 299 12.07 -6.13 -26.25
CA ALA A 299 12.38 -5.61 -24.93
C ALA A 299 11.72 -6.40 -23.79
N ALA A 300 10.66 -7.17 -24.07
CA ALA A 300 10.02 -8.06 -23.08
C ALA A 300 10.95 -9.17 -22.59
N GLY A 301 11.97 -9.56 -23.40
CA GLY A 301 13.02 -10.50 -23.01
C GLY A 301 13.99 -9.96 -21.96
N TYR A 302 13.85 -8.72 -21.53
CA TYR A 302 14.76 -8.09 -20.59
C TYR A 302 13.99 -7.48 -19.41
N VAL A 303 14.67 -7.37 -18.27
CA VAL A 303 14.27 -6.46 -17.19
C VAL A 303 15.20 -5.27 -17.27
N ILE A 304 14.64 -4.08 -17.47
CA ILE A 304 15.40 -2.83 -17.64
C ILE A 304 15.11 -1.94 -16.44
N VAL A 305 16.14 -1.52 -15.74
CA VAL A 305 16.07 -0.68 -14.54
C VAL A 305 16.97 0.55 -14.75
N VAL A 306 16.44 1.72 -14.42
CA VAL A 306 17.21 2.96 -14.37
C VAL A 306 17.44 3.33 -12.91
N THR A 307 18.69 3.68 -12.58
CA THR A 307 19.08 4.03 -11.21
C THR A 307 20.09 5.15 -11.17
N THR A 308 20.08 5.93 -10.08
CA THR A 308 21.13 6.90 -9.72
C THR A 308 22.19 6.30 -8.81
N LEU A 309 22.02 5.06 -8.33
CA LEU A 309 22.99 4.33 -7.52
C LEU A 309 24.20 3.92 -8.38
N MET A 310 25.35 4.58 -8.20
CA MET A 310 26.53 4.40 -9.05
C MET A 310 27.50 3.31 -8.56
N GLN A 311 27.46 2.96 -7.30
CA GLN A 311 28.50 2.11 -6.67
C GLN A 311 28.22 0.60 -6.75
N ALA A 312 26.97 0.20 -6.80
CA ALA A 312 26.60 -1.23 -6.79
C ALA A 312 26.77 -1.89 -8.17
N SER A 313 27.10 -3.15 -8.24
CA SER A 313 27.15 -3.91 -9.49
C SER A 313 25.75 -4.04 -10.14
N ALA A 314 25.71 -4.23 -11.47
CA ALA A 314 24.44 -4.45 -12.18
C ALA A 314 23.68 -5.66 -11.61
N ALA A 315 24.37 -6.75 -11.32
CA ALA A 315 23.77 -7.95 -10.75
C ALA A 315 23.14 -7.67 -9.37
N ALA A 316 23.85 -6.96 -8.49
CA ALA A 316 23.33 -6.58 -7.18
C ALA A 316 22.10 -5.66 -7.31
N ILE A 317 22.12 -4.68 -8.21
CA ILE A 317 20.97 -3.80 -8.49
C ILE A 317 19.77 -4.61 -8.97
N MET A 318 19.97 -5.56 -9.90
CA MET A 318 18.87 -6.35 -10.45
C MET A 318 18.28 -7.30 -9.40
N GLU A 319 19.12 -7.92 -8.57
CA GLU A 319 18.66 -8.77 -7.46
C GLU A 319 17.91 -7.95 -6.41
N PHE A 320 18.44 -6.78 -6.07
CA PHE A 320 17.77 -5.89 -5.12
C PHE A 320 16.40 -5.42 -5.64
N TYR A 321 16.31 -5.10 -6.92
CA TYR A 321 15.05 -4.69 -7.54
C TYR A 321 13.96 -5.78 -7.49
N ARG A 322 14.31 -7.05 -7.42
CA ARG A 322 13.34 -8.15 -7.26
C ARG A 322 12.51 -8.00 -5.99
N ARG A 323 13.04 -7.38 -4.95
CA ARG A 323 12.30 -7.13 -3.69
C ARG A 323 11.11 -6.17 -3.88
N ARG A 324 11.03 -5.46 -5.01
CA ARG A 324 9.90 -4.57 -5.32
C ARG A 324 8.54 -5.29 -5.23
N TRP A 325 8.50 -6.58 -5.50
CA TRP A 325 7.23 -7.33 -5.44
C TRP A 325 6.57 -7.33 -4.04
N GLN A 326 7.27 -6.98 -2.98
CA GLN A 326 6.72 -6.87 -1.63
C GLN A 326 5.55 -5.86 -1.56
N ILE A 327 5.58 -4.79 -2.34
CA ILE A 327 4.47 -3.83 -2.39
C ILE A 327 3.21 -4.44 -3.03
N GLU A 328 3.38 -5.36 -3.97
CA GLU A 328 2.24 -6.09 -4.56
C GLU A 328 1.55 -6.98 -3.52
N LEU A 329 2.33 -7.58 -2.61
CA LEU A 329 1.79 -8.32 -1.47
C LEU A 329 1.05 -7.40 -0.49
N ALA A 330 1.58 -6.21 -0.22
CA ALA A 330 0.89 -5.22 0.61
C ALA A 330 -0.48 -4.86 0.00
N PHE A 331 -0.54 -4.57 -1.30
CA PHE A 331 -1.82 -4.32 -1.97
C PHE A 331 -2.74 -5.55 -1.97
N LYS A 332 -2.21 -6.76 -2.13
CA LYS A 332 -3.01 -7.98 -2.02
C LYS A 332 -3.64 -8.11 -0.63
N ARG A 333 -2.88 -7.82 0.43
CA ARG A 333 -3.40 -7.79 1.81
C ARG A 333 -4.50 -6.74 1.97
N LEU A 334 -4.27 -5.50 1.53
CA LEU A 334 -5.26 -4.43 1.59
C LEU A 334 -6.55 -4.78 0.83
N LYS A 335 -6.44 -5.37 -0.37
CA LYS A 335 -7.59 -5.73 -1.18
C LYS A 335 -8.34 -6.96 -0.68
N SER A 336 -7.64 -8.00 -0.23
CA SER A 336 -8.27 -9.26 0.20
C SER A 336 -8.75 -9.21 1.66
N LEU A 337 -7.92 -8.76 2.59
CA LEU A 337 -8.25 -8.78 4.02
C LEU A 337 -9.15 -7.61 4.43
N LEU A 338 -8.91 -6.43 3.89
CA LEU A 338 -9.71 -5.24 4.21
C LEU A 338 -10.81 -4.95 3.19
N HIS A 339 -10.98 -5.82 2.18
CA HIS A 339 -11.94 -5.62 1.08
C HIS A 339 -11.84 -4.25 0.39
N LEU A 340 -10.65 -3.67 0.38
CA LEU A 340 -10.43 -2.32 -0.12
C LEU A 340 -10.64 -2.21 -1.65
N GLY A 341 -10.56 -3.34 -2.37
CA GLY A 341 -10.88 -3.44 -3.80
C GLY A 341 -12.38 -3.50 -4.12
N HIS A 342 -13.25 -3.67 -3.12
CA HIS A 342 -14.69 -3.82 -3.29
C HIS A 342 -15.43 -2.64 -2.68
N LEU A 343 -15.35 -1.50 -3.34
CA LEU A 343 -16.07 -0.30 -2.94
C LEU A 343 -17.58 -0.52 -3.06
N LYS A 344 -18.30 -0.34 -1.95
CA LYS A 344 -19.77 -0.51 -1.87
C LYS A 344 -20.54 0.83 -1.97
N LYS A 345 -19.84 1.92 -2.25
CA LYS A 345 -20.39 3.28 -2.28
C LYS A 345 -20.33 3.83 -3.71
N VAL A 346 -21.42 4.44 -4.14
CA VAL A 346 -21.52 5.14 -5.45
C VAL A 346 -21.35 6.65 -5.26
N ASP A 347 -21.59 7.14 -4.06
CA ASP A 347 -21.43 8.54 -3.71
C ASP A 347 -19.95 8.90 -3.53
N PRO A 348 -19.40 9.85 -4.30
CA PRO A 348 -17.95 10.14 -4.30
C PRO A 348 -17.40 10.54 -2.93
N GLU A 349 -18.09 11.38 -2.16
CA GLU A 349 -17.63 11.80 -0.83
C GLU A 349 -17.62 10.63 0.15
N GLY A 350 -18.69 9.83 0.14
CA GLY A 350 -18.78 8.62 0.97
C GLY A 350 -17.78 7.56 0.56
N ALA A 351 -17.51 7.41 -0.75
CA ALA A 351 -16.52 6.50 -1.29
C ALA A 351 -15.11 6.88 -0.84
N LYS A 352 -14.74 8.14 -1.00
CA LYS A 352 -13.44 8.67 -0.56
C LYS A 352 -13.24 8.50 0.95
N ALA A 353 -14.23 8.91 1.75
CA ALA A 353 -14.17 8.78 3.20
C ALA A 353 -14.09 7.31 3.65
N TRP A 354 -14.79 6.41 2.98
CA TRP A 354 -14.70 4.98 3.26
C TRP A 354 -13.31 4.41 2.95
N LEU A 355 -12.71 4.78 1.80
CA LEU A 355 -11.35 4.38 1.45
C LEU A 355 -10.33 4.88 2.47
N GLN A 356 -10.43 6.16 2.85
CA GLN A 356 -9.56 6.76 3.87
C GLN A 356 -9.72 6.08 5.23
N GLY A 357 -10.96 5.73 5.61
CA GLY A 357 -11.24 4.96 6.83
C GLY A 357 -10.67 3.53 6.78
N LYS A 358 -10.74 2.85 5.63
CA LYS A 358 -10.11 1.53 5.45
C LYS A 358 -8.59 1.60 5.57
N LEU A 359 -7.96 2.67 5.09
CA LEU A 359 -6.52 2.88 5.26
C LEU A 359 -6.15 3.15 6.73
N LEU A 360 -6.98 3.88 7.47
CA LEU A 360 -6.81 4.03 8.92
C LEU A 360 -6.87 2.67 9.63
N VAL A 361 -7.83 1.81 9.28
CA VAL A 361 -7.92 0.43 9.83
C VAL A 361 -6.66 -0.36 9.48
N ALA A 362 -6.14 -0.24 8.24
CA ALA A 362 -4.89 -0.90 7.86
C ALA A 362 -3.72 -0.47 8.75
N CYS A 363 -3.55 0.83 8.95
CA CYS A 363 -2.49 1.39 9.79
C CYS A 363 -2.65 0.96 11.27
N LEU A 364 -3.88 0.88 11.78
CA LEU A 364 -4.15 0.35 13.12
C LEU A 364 -3.73 -1.12 13.25
N ILE A 365 -4.08 -1.96 12.29
CA ILE A 365 -3.70 -3.36 12.28
C ILE A 365 -2.17 -3.51 12.19
N GLU A 366 -1.50 -2.78 11.31
CA GLU A 366 -0.04 -2.81 11.20
C GLU A 366 0.62 -2.40 12.52
N LYS A 367 0.13 -1.35 13.16
CA LYS A 367 0.65 -0.88 14.45
C LYS A 367 0.41 -1.89 15.57
N LEU A 368 -0.73 -2.57 15.58
CA LEU A 368 -1.04 -3.67 16.50
C LEU A 368 -0.03 -4.81 16.34
N ILE A 369 0.21 -5.24 15.10
CA ILE A 369 1.17 -6.31 14.80
C ILE A 369 2.57 -5.92 15.27
N LEU A 370 3.06 -4.74 14.91
CA LEU A 370 4.38 -4.25 15.32
C LEU A 370 4.52 -4.11 16.84
N THR A 371 3.44 -3.76 17.52
CA THR A 371 3.42 -3.68 18.99
C THR A 371 3.45 -5.08 19.60
N ALA A 372 2.66 -6.02 19.08
CA ALA A 372 2.63 -7.40 19.54
C ALA A 372 3.98 -8.11 19.35
N GLU A 373 4.68 -7.86 18.23
CA GLU A 373 6.02 -8.41 17.97
C GLU A 373 7.06 -7.96 19.02
N ARG A 374 6.95 -6.72 19.51
CA ARG A 374 7.82 -6.20 20.57
C ARG A 374 7.62 -6.87 21.92
N PHE A 375 6.44 -7.41 22.17
CA PHE A 375 6.08 -8.09 23.41
C PHE A 375 6.11 -9.62 23.28
N SER A 376 6.49 -10.16 22.13
CA SER A 376 6.58 -11.60 21.94
C SER A 376 7.63 -12.19 22.89
N PRO A 377 7.25 -13.09 23.79
CA PRO A 377 8.20 -13.74 24.72
C PRO A 377 9.23 -14.61 23.99
N TRP A 378 9.03 -14.90 22.72
CA TRP A 378 9.88 -15.73 21.87
C TRP A 378 10.93 -14.93 21.09
N GLY A 379 10.97 -13.61 21.24
CA GLY A 379 12.03 -12.77 20.67
C GLY A 379 12.16 -12.84 19.15
N TYR A 380 11.08 -13.17 18.43
CA TYR A 380 11.10 -13.13 16.96
C TYR A 380 11.20 -11.68 16.50
N ALA A 381 12.42 -11.20 16.34
CA ALA A 381 12.67 -10.03 15.52
C ALA A 381 12.29 -10.42 14.08
N ALA A 382 11.28 -9.79 13.53
CA ALA A 382 10.93 -9.93 12.13
C ALA A 382 12.16 -9.49 11.29
N GLY A 383 12.94 -10.45 10.81
CA GLY A 383 14.08 -10.17 9.95
C GLY A 383 15.43 -10.81 10.32
N ALA A 384 15.55 -11.53 11.45
CA ALA A 384 16.75 -12.29 11.74
C ALA A 384 16.46 -13.77 11.51
N ASP A 385 16.60 -14.26 10.29
CA ASP A 385 17.09 -15.56 9.87
C ASP A 385 16.74 -15.83 8.41
N GLY A 386 17.53 -15.26 7.54
CA GLY A 386 17.62 -15.66 6.12
C GLY A 386 18.52 -16.88 5.94
N SER A 387 18.40 -17.92 6.78
CA SER A 387 19.06 -19.20 6.55
C SER A 387 18.17 -20.34 7.00
N SER A 388 17.20 -20.71 6.18
CA SER A 388 16.67 -22.07 6.18
C SER A 388 15.88 -22.33 4.90
N THR A 389 16.44 -23.24 4.09
CA THR A 389 15.79 -24.11 3.10
C THR A 389 14.89 -23.43 2.05
N ALA A 390 15.53 -23.12 0.93
CA ALA A 390 14.86 -23.01 -0.36
C ALA A 390 14.12 -24.32 -0.66
N THR A 391 12.86 -24.40 -0.33
CA THR A 391 11.93 -25.32 -0.96
C THR A 391 11.53 -24.68 -2.27
N SER A 392 12.02 -25.24 -3.36
CA SER A 392 11.64 -24.92 -4.73
C SER A 392 10.11 -25.03 -4.89
N PHE A 393 9.43 -23.89 -4.91
CA PHE A 393 8.11 -23.80 -5.48
C PHE A 393 8.28 -23.42 -6.95
N GLU A 394 8.15 -24.42 -7.82
CA GLU A 394 7.85 -24.21 -9.22
C GLU A 394 6.54 -23.44 -9.31
N MET A 395 6.64 -22.23 -9.89
CA MET A 395 5.47 -21.47 -10.27
C MET A 395 5.30 -21.55 -11.78
N ALA A 396 4.17 -22.11 -12.15
CA ALA A 396 3.61 -22.12 -13.49
C ALA A 396 3.30 -20.70 -14.01
#